data_387e5ecfbcf65551e37f87a36267eb63
#
_entry.id   387e5ecfbcf65551e37f87a36267eb63
#
_cell.length_a   1.000
_cell.length_b   1.000
_cell.length_c   1.000
_cell.angle_alpha   90.00
_cell.angle_beta   90.00
_cell.angle_gamma   90.00
#
_symmetry.space_group_name_H-M   'P 1'
#
loop_
_entity.id
_entity.type
_entity.pdbx_description
1 polymer ?
#
loop_
_entity_poly.entity_id
_entity_poly.type
_entity_poly.pdbx_seq_one_letter_code
_entity_poly.pdbx_strand_id
1 'polypeptide(L)'
;MLKAKLAQLCESILQAAQLPDNLALFDARDEYLELFAVLSAMANFPGGGILLFGVSDAADGAPAQLCGVSDAARLTQIIDWQCAEMSPPIQPLYTQTTVDGKRVLAAQIPEIDKARKPCYHLAVGRPHGAFKRVGRMNRPMSEAEIHSYDAYNSRTRDELRPCEQARWADINPDGVETYMRRLESANRLRAGIDREQLLQMEGLMVDGKPTLASILLFSYDPQSFYPQYSIMAAVYEDGKARECRRLNGTLDTLCEQALQFIRRQLPAAVRYPMDAVREALLNALIHRDYSKYAEDLSVYLWISESHIEICSPGMCYGAPDMNTLPRGLRSLRNPKLMEILETLGALPQEHSGMQYMEDTMAAAGLPRPEIRLADDWCHVFFHLPPSDAWPETAVQDEAMAEIGRFLRRQDGAQLLFNLCRVLPAGKAQQVADAD
;
A
#
# COMPACT_ATOMS: atom_id res chain seq x y z
N MET A 1 13.44 -9.82 27.93
CA MET A 1 12.41 -9.29 28.88
C MET A 1 12.77 -9.67 30.32
N LEU A 2 12.46 -8.84 31.32
CA LEU A 2 12.68 -9.20 32.74
C LEU A 2 11.58 -10.14 33.23
N LYS A 3 11.92 -11.08 34.15
CA LYS A 3 10.96 -12.07 34.72
C LYS A 3 9.70 -11.41 35.31
N ALA A 4 9.87 -10.28 36.03
CA ALA A 4 8.74 -9.52 36.58
C ALA A 4 7.80 -8.97 35.52
N LYS A 5 8.34 -8.46 34.39
CA LYS A 5 7.54 -7.99 33.25
C LYS A 5 6.80 -9.13 32.56
N LEU A 6 7.38 -10.34 32.51
CA LEU A 6 6.70 -11.51 31.97
C LEU A 6 5.52 -11.93 32.84
N ALA A 7 5.68 -11.92 34.17
CA ALA A 7 4.57 -12.22 35.09
C ALA A 7 3.42 -11.22 34.93
N GLN A 8 3.73 -9.93 34.91
CA GLN A 8 2.73 -8.87 34.67
C GLN A 8 2.04 -9.02 33.30
N LEU A 9 2.79 -9.39 32.26
CA LEU A 9 2.23 -9.67 30.93
C LEU A 9 1.23 -10.82 31.00
N CYS A 10 1.56 -11.92 31.66
CA CYS A 10 0.66 -13.06 31.83
C CYS A 10 -0.61 -12.66 32.59
N GLU A 11 -0.49 -11.91 33.69
CA GLU A 11 -1.64 -11.42 34.45
C GLU A 11 -2.55 -10.52 33.60
N SER A 12 -1.97 -9.61 32.81
CA SER A 12 -2.74 -8.74 31.92
C SER A 12 -3.43 -9.51 30.80
N ILE A 13 -2.80 -10.55 30.24
CA ILE A 13 -3.36 -11.40 29.18
C ILE A 13 -4.58 -12.19 29.70
N LEU A 14 -4.49 -12.73 30.92
CA LEU A 14 -5.59 -13.49 31.52
C LEU A 14 -6.84 -12.65 31.81
N GLN A 15 -6.69 -11.30 31.86
CA GLN A 15 -7.77 -10.34 32.10
C GLN A 15 -8.18 -9.55 30.83
N ALA A 16 -7.40 -9.63 29.76
CA ALA A 16 -7.60 -8.79 28.59
C ALA A 16 -8.74 -9.30 27.71
N ALA A 17 -9.59 -8.39 27.25
CA ALA A 17 -10.60 -8.65 26.22
C ALA A 17 -10.00 -8.73 24.81
N GLN A 18 -8.86 -8.06 24.59
CA GLN A 18 -8.11 -8.08 23.32
C GLN A 18 -6.61 -8.17 23.60
N LEU A 19 -5.93 -8.95 22.78
CA LEU A 19 -4.48 -9.15 22.85
C LEU A 19 -3.77 -8.35 21.75
N PRO A 20 -2.55 -7.87 21.99
CA PRO A 20 -1.79 -7.14 20.99
C PRO A 20 -1.41 -8.04 19.79
N ASP A 21 -1.31 -7.44 18.62
CA ASP A 21 -1.02 -8.14 17.36
C ASP A 21 0.34 -8.84 17.37
N ASN A 22 1.32 -8.30 18.07
CA ASN A 22 2.66 -8.86 18.17
C ASN A 22 2.81 -9.94 19.27
N LEU A 23 1.70 -10.51 19.73
CA LEU A 23 1.68 -11.59 20.71
C LEU A 23 1.00 -12.83 20.10
N ALA A 24 1.61 -14.00 20.29
CA ALA A 24 1.03 -15.29 19.98
C ALA A 24 1.08 -16.21 21.20
N LEU A 25 -0.04 -16.86 21.51
CA LEU A 25 -0.18 -17.76 22.65
C LEU A 25 -0.13 -19.21 22.19
N PHE A 26 0.54 -20.07 22.97
CA PHE A 26 0.67 -21.48 22.69
C PHE A 26 0.41 -22.33 23.94
N ASP A 27 -0.48 -23.29 23.77
CA ASP A 27 -0.64 -24.39 24.73
C ASP A 27 0.53 -25.38 24.53
N ALA A 28 1.52 -25.30 25.37
CA ALA A 28 2.75 -26.09 25.25
C ALA A 28 2.57 -27.60 25.53
N ARG A 29 1.34 -28.12 25.54
CA ARG A 29 1.02 -29.56 25.67
C ARG A 29 1.08 -30.30 24.35
N ASP A 30 1.08 -29.60 23.21
CA ASP A 30 1.18 -30.22 21.89
C ASP A 30 2.57 -30.76 21.63
N GLU A 31 2.66 -32.04 21.27
CA GLU A 31 3.92 -32.71 20.95
C GLU A 31 4.55 -32.21 19.63
N TYR A 32 3.75 -31.66 18.74
CA TYR A 32 4.18 -31.15 17.43
C TYR A 32 3.86 -29.66 17.29
N LEU A 33 4.90 -28.86 17.39
CA LEU A 33 4.79 -27.41 17.29
C LEU A 33 5.45 -26.95 15.96
N GLU A 34 4.62 -26.56 14.99
CA GLU A 34 5.09 -25.94 13.76
C GLU A 34 4.99 -24.42 13.91
N LEU A 35 6.13 -23.75 13.98
CA LEU A 35 6.20 -22.30 14.27
C LEU A 35 6.66 -21.46 13.08
N PHE A 36 7.00 -22.04 11.94
CA PHE A 36 7.61 -21.31 10.81
C PHE A 36 6.79 -20.11 10.36
N ALA A 37 5.47 -20.25 10.24
CA ALA A 37 4.59 -19.16 9.84
C ALA A 37 4.59 -18.00 10.86
N VAL A 38 4.48 -18.30 12.16
CA VAL A 38 4.48 -17.27 13.20
C VAL A 38 5.89 -16.68 13.40
N LEU A 39 6.94 -17.46 13.27
CA LEU A 39 8.33 -16.96 13.33
C LEU A 39 8.60 -15.97 12.21
N SER A 40 8.23 -16.33 10.97
CA SER A 40 8.31 -15.44 9.82
C SER A 40 7.50 -14.17 10.05
N ALA A 41 6.23 -14.30 10.42
CA ALA A 41 5.34 -13.16 10.62
C ALA A 41 5.83 -12.20 11.72
N MET A 42 6.32 -12.72 12.84
CA MET A 42 6.86 -11.91 13.94
C MET A 42 8.21 -11.27 13.59
N ALA A 43 9.09 -11.97 12.90
CA ALA A 43 10.37 -11.43 12.46
C ALA A 43 10.20 -10.31 11.39
N ASN A 44 9.14 -10.36 10.61
CA ASN A 44 8.77 -9.32 9.66
C ASN A 44 7.96 -8.18 10.30
N PHE A 45 7.35 -8.39 11.46
CA PHE A 45 6.54 -7.41 12.16
C PHE A 45 7.41 -6.29 12.77
N PRO A 46 7.00 -5.01 12.70
CA PRO A 46 7.72 -3.90 13.31
C PRO A 46 7.90 -4.07 14.81
N GLY A 47 9.15 -3.96 15.26
CA GLY A 47 9.51 -4.20 16.65
C GLY A 47 9.54 -5.69 17.07
N GLY A 48 9.26 -6.59 16.13
CA GLY A 48 9.21 -8.04 16.40
C GLY A 48 7.99 -8.48 17.20
N GLY A 49 8.04 -9.67 17.80
CA GLY A 49 6.91 -10.21 18.56
C GLY A 49 7.30 -11.10 19.71
N ILE A 50 6.29 -11.58 20.42
CA ILE A 50 6.44 -12.49 21.57
C ILE A 50 5.62 -13.75 21.30
N LEU A 51 6.28 -14.90 21.38
CA LEU A 51 5.63 -16.19 21.48
C LEU A 51 5.59 -16.60 22.95
N LEU A 52 4.38 -16.73 23.51
CA LEU A 52 4.16 -17.06 24.91
C LEU A 52 3.64 -18.49 25.02
N PHE A 53 4.40 -19.35 25.65
CA PHE A 53 4.09 -20.77 25.84
C PHE A 53 3.64 -21.05 27.27
N GLY A 54 2.67 -21.95 27.39
CA GLY A 54 2.03 -22.30 28.66
C GLY A 54 0.79 -21.46 28.97
N VAL A 55 0.29 -20.73 27.98
CA VAL A 55 -0.99 -20.00 28.01
C VAL A 55 -1.76 -20.40 26.76
N SER A 56 -2.97 -20.97 26.93
CA SER A 56 -3.84 -21.27 25.79
C SER A 56 -4.59 -20.04 25.36
N ASP A 57 -4.79 -19.90 24.05
CA ASP A 57 -5.72 -18.92 23.51
C ASP A 57 -7.16 -19.35 23.85
N ALA A 58 -8.01 -18.37 24.03
CA ALA A 58 -9.42 -18.64 24.29
C ALA A 58 -10.12 -19.05 23.00
N ALA A 59 -10.82 -20.17 23.01
CA ALA A 59 -11.81 -20.45 22.00
C ALA A 59 -13.08 -19.65 22.32
N ASP A 60 -13.71 -19.07 21.29
CA ASP A 60 -15.06 -18.47 21.34
C ASP A 60 -15.27 -17.34 22.39
N GLY A 61 -14.28 -16.48 22.57
CA GLY A 61 -14.42 -15.31 23.45
C GLY A 61 -14.28 -15.59 24.96
N ALA A 62 -13.88 -16.80 25.34
CA ALA A 62 -13.47 -17.11 26.72
C ALA A 62 -12.12 -16.45 27.05
N PRO A 63 -11.78 -16.14 28.29
CA PRO A 63 -10.46 -15.62 28.65
C PRO A 63 -9.34 -16.65 28.43
N ALA A 64 -8.13 -16.17 28.12
CA ALA A 64 -6.95 -17.03 28.02
C ALA A 64 -6.73 -17.82 29.30
N GLN A 65 -6.23 -19.05 29.21
CA GLN A 65 -6.03 -19.91 30.34
C GLN A 65 -4.57 -20.28 30.52
N LEU A 66 -4.13 -20.26 31.79
CA LEU A 66 -2.78 -20.67 32.14
C LEU A 66 -2.70 -22.22 32.13
N CYS A 67 -1.90 -22.80 31.24
CA CYS A 67 -1.70 -24.26 31.10
C CYS A 67 -0.39 -24.72 31.72
N GLY A 68 0.67 -23.92 31.56
CA GLY A 68 2.02 -24.21 31.99
C GLY A 68 2.83 -25.01 30.98
N VAL A 69 4.16 -24.95 31.12
CA VAL A 69 5.15 -25.67 30.30
C VAL A 69 5.79 -26.77 31.14
N SER A 70 5.71 -28.02 30.65
CA SER A 70 6.31 -29.18 31.34
C SER A 70 7.82 -29.22 31.16
N ASP A 71 8.31 -29.09 29.94
CA ASP A 71 9.74 -29.11 29.58
C ASP A 71 10.12 -27.86 28.76
N ALA A 72 10.55 -26.81 29.47
CA ALA A 72 11.00 -25.59 28.84
C ALA A 72 12.31 -25.72 28.07
N ALA A 73 13.19 -26.68 28.47
CA ALA A 73 14.46 -26.86 27.81
C ALA A 73 14.26 -27.51 26.42
N ARG A 74 13.44 -28.57 26.34
CA ARG A 74 13.06 -29.18 25.07
C ARG A 74 12.37 -28.18 24.14
N LEU A 75 11.45 -27.39 24.67
CA LEU A 75 10.74 -26.37 23.91
C LEU A 75 11.70 -25.33 23.33
N THR A 76 12.66 -24.85 24.11
CA THR A 76 13.69 -23.91 23.65
C THR A 76 14.51 -24.53 22.50
N GLN A 77 14.89 -25.79 22.59
CA GLN A 77 15.61 -26.46 21.50
C GLN A 77 14.81 -26.58 20.21
N ILE A 78 13.50 -26.83 20.30
CA ILE A 78 12.60 -26.88 19.13
C ILE A 78 12.50 -25.50 18.48
N ILE A 79 12.35 -24.45 19.29
CA ILE A 79 12.27 -23.08 18.78
C ILE A 79 13.60 -22.67 18.12
N ASP A 80 14.75 -22.96 18.77
CA ASP A 80 16.07 -22.63 18.24
C ASP A 80 16.33 -23.34 16.90
N TRP A 81 15.95 -24.61 16.79
CA TRP A 81 16.06 -25.34 15.54
C TRP A 81 15.22 -24.71 14.43
N GLN A 82 13.94 -24.40 14.70
CA GLN A 82 13.09 -23.76 13.70
C GLN A 82 13.56 -22.34 13.35
N CYS A 83 14.07 -21.58 14.31
CA CYS A 83 14.67 -20.27 14.07
C CYS A 83 15.93 -20.35 13.17
N ALA A 84 16.71 -21.43 13.27
CA ALA A 84 17.87 -21.66 12.41
C ALA A 84 17.48 -22.00 10.96
N GLU A 85 16.33 -22.62 10.75
CA GLU A 85 15.77 -22.92 9.42
C GLU A 85 15.12 -21.71 8.74
N MET A 86 15.09 -20.55 9.40
CA MET A 86 14.61 -19.30 8.80
C MET A 86 15.73 -18.61 8.00
N SER A 87 15.34 -17.87 6.97
CA SER A 87 16.25 -17.03 6.18
C SER A 87 15.76 -15.57 6.19
N PRO A 88 16.53 -14.64 6.81
CA PRO A 88 17.72 -14.88 7.63
C PRO A 88 17.38 -15.62 8.93
N PRO A 89 18.35 -16.33 9.52
CA PRO A 89 18.12 -17.04 10.78
C PRO A 89 17.77 -16.06 11.90
N ILE A 90 16.83 -16.47 12.75
CA ILE A 90 16.32 -15.68 13.88
C ILE A 90 17.09 -16.05 15.14
N GLN A 91 17.40 -15.06 15.98
CA GLN A 91 18.00 -15.26 17.29
C GLN A 91 17.01 -14.86 18.38
N PRO A 92 16.20 -15.78 18.91
CA PRO A 92 15.20 -15.48 19.93
C PRO A 92 15.84 -15.20 21.28
N LEU A 93 15.17 -14.36 22.09
CA LEU A 93 15.54 -14.09 23.48
C LEU A 93 14.52 -14.74 24.40
N TYR A 94 14.98 -15.61 25.29
CA TYR A 94 14.10 -16.35 26.19
C TYR A 94 13.97 -15.73 27.56
N THR A 95 12.78 -15.80 28.12
CA THR A 95 12.48 -15.48 29.49
C THR A 95 11.49 -16.48 30.04
N GLN A 96 11.77 -17.05 31.22
CA GLN A 96 10.84 -17.95 31.89
C GLN A 96 10.53 -17.44 33.30
N THR A 97 9.30 -17.68 33.73
CA THR A 97 8.83 -17.37 35.09
C THR A 97 7.79 -18.40 35.53
N THR A 98 7.36 -18.32 36.78
CA THR A 98 6.26 -19.11 37.32
C THR A 98 5.13 -18.17 37.70
N VAL A 99 3.92 -18.46 37.23
CA VAL A 99 2.68 -17.73 37.52
C VAL A 99 1.70 -18.77 38.08
N ASP A 100 1.13 -18.52 39.23
CA ASP A 100 0.17 -19.43 39.91
C ASP A 100 0.66 -20.90 39.94
N GLY A 101 1.94 -21.09 40.26
CA GLY A 101 2.56 -22.42 40.34
C GLY A 101 2.85 -23.09 38.99
N LYS A 102 2.49 -22.47 37.87
CA LYS A 102 2.72 -23.00 36.52
C LYS A 102 3.86 -22.25 35.84
N ARG A 103 4.74 -23.00 35.18
CA ARG A 103 5.88 -22.41 34.45
C ARG A 103 5.41 -21.88 33.09
N VAL A 104 5.83 -20.66 32.75
CA VAL A 104 5.60 -20.06 31.44
C VAL A 104 6.93 -19.67 30.79
N LEU A 105 7.01 -19.81 29.48
CA LEU A 105 8.17 -19.45 28.66
C LEU A 105 7.75 -18.43 27.61
N ALA A 106 8.48 -17.31 27.52
CA ALA A 106 8.36 -16.35 26.45
C ALA A 106 9.60 -16.43 25.57
N ALA A 107 9.40 -16.59 24.25
CA ALA A 107 10.40 -16.40 23.23
C ALA A 107 10.13 -15.05 22.53
N GLN A 108 11.03 -14.10 22.73
CA GLN A 108 10.98 -12.81 22.08
C GLN A 108 11.68 -12.90 20.73
N ILE A 109 10.93 -12.71 19.66
CA ILE A 109 11.39 -12.76 18.27
C ILE A 109 11.75 -11.36 17.85
N PRO A 110 13.02 -11.03 17.56
CA PRO A 110 13.42 -9.72 17.11
C PRO A 110 12.92 -9.45 15.68
N GLU A 111 12.64 -8.19 15.37
CA GLU A 111 12.46 -7.74 14.00
C GLU A 111 13.75 -7.95 13.21
N ILE A 112 13.64 -8.47 11.99
CA ILE A 112 14.76 -8.60 11.07
C ILE A 112 15.07 -7.22 10.46
N ASP A 113 16.36 -6.94 10.28
CA ASP A 113 16.83 -5.73 9.59
C ASP A 113 16.10 -5.53 8.25
N LYS A 114 15.71 -4.29 7.97
CA LYS A 114 14.98 -3.93 6.72
C LYS A 114 15.69 -4.42 5.47
N ALA A 115 17.02 -4.33 5.43
CA ALA A 115 17.82 -4.76 4.28
C ALA A 115 17.82 -6.29 4.08
N ARG A 116 17.31 -7.05 5.05
CA ARG A 116 17.26 -8.51 5.04
C ARG A 116 15.84 -9.06 4.99
N LYS A 117 14.81 -8.21 4.98
CA LYS A 117 13.42 -8.61 4.83
C LYS A 117 13.12 -9.03 3.37
N PRO A 118 12.15 -9.92 3.17
CA PRO A 118 11.37 -10.62 4.21
C PRO A 118 12.12 -11.80 4.81
N CYS A 119 11.84 -12.10 6.10
CA CYS A 119 12.21 -13.36 6.74
C CYS A 119 11.25 -14.46 6.28
N TYR A 120 11.77 -15.62 5.91
CA TYR A 120 10.99 -16.73 5.37
C TYR A 120 11.56 -18.10 5.77
N HIS A 121 10.77 -19.17 5.70
CA HIS A 121 11.21 -20.53 5.91
C HIS A 121 12.07 -20.99 4.72
N LEU A 122 13.35 -21.31 4.98
CA LEU A 122 14.35 -21.58 3.95
C LEU A 122 13.98 -22.75 3.06
N ALA A 123 13.48 -23.85 3.64
CA ALA A 123 13.15 -25.06 2.90
C ALA A 123 11.96 -24.87 1.92
N VAL A 124 11.04 -23.96 2.24
CA VAL A 124 9.85 -23.68 1.42
C VAL A 124 10.13 -22.59 0.39
N GLY A 125 11.06 -21.68 0.69
CA GLY A 125 11.41 -20.57 -0.16
C GLY A 125 10.49 -19.35 0.01
N ARG A 126 10.90 -18.21 -0.59
CA ARG A 126 10.23 -16.91 -0.40
C ARG A 126 8.75 -16.90 -0.76
N PRO A 127 8.29 -17.42 -1.93
CA PRO A 127 6.89 -17.27 -2.35
C PRO A 127 5.87 -17.89 -1.40
N HIS A 128 6.29 -18.93 -0.65
CA HIS A 128 5.38 -19.69 0.21
C HIS A 128 5.82 -19.72 1.69
N GLY A 129 7.06 -19.33 1.96
CA GLY A 129 7.64 -19.37 3.31
C GLY A 129 7.66 -18.01 4.01
N ALA A 130 7.29 -16.91 3.34
CA ALA A 130 7.24 -15.58 3.92
C ALA A 130 5.82 -15.25 4.41
N PHE A 131 5.72 -14.81 5.68
CA PHE A 131 4.45 -14.46 6.31
C PHE A 131 4.51 -13.05 6.91
N LYS A 132 3.35 -12.40 6.96
CA LYS A 132 3.11 -11.15 7.67
C LYS A 132 2.05 -11.31 8.74
N ARG A 133 2.10 -10.43 9.75
CA ARG A 133 1.09 -10.36 10.79
C ARG A 133 -0.02 -9.41 10.37
N VAL A 134 -1.27 -9.90 10.39
CA VAL A 134 -2.48 -9.10 10.12
C VAL A 134 -3.43 -9.33 11.29
N GLY A 135 -3.54 -8.35 12.17
CA GLY A 135 -4.11 -8.58 13.48
C GLY A 135 -3.39 -9.74 14.16
N ARG A 136 -4.13 -10.72 14.66
CA ARG A 136 -3.56 -11.90 15.32
C ARG A 136 -3.29 -13.09 14.39
N MET A 137 -3.53 -12.94 13.08
CA MET A 137 -3.30 -14.01 12.08
C MET A 137 -1.95 -13.86 11.39
N ASN A 138 -1.36 -15.01 11.03
CA ASN A 138 -0.19 -15.08 10.15
C ASN A 138 -0.67 -15.32 8.73
N ARG A 139 -0.53 -14.34 7.86
CA ARG A 139 -0.96 -14.41 6.46
C ARG A 139 0.28 -14.57 5.57
N PRO A 140 0.28 -15.46 4.57
CA PRO A 140 1.34 -15.49 3.58
C PRO A 140 1.48 -14.13 2.90
N MET A 141 2.70 -13.71 2.63
CA MET A 141 2.95 -12.52 1.81
C MET A 141 2.61 -12.80 0.36
N SER A 142 2.07 -11.79 -0.34
CA SER A 142 1.91 -11.85 -1.78
C SER A 142 3.25 -11.71 -2.50
N GLU A 143 3.32 -12.13 -3.75
CA GLU A 143 4.52 -11.90 -4.58
C GLU A 143 4.83 -10.41 -4.74
N ALA A 144 3.81 -9.57 -4.82
CA ALA A 144 3.96 -8.12 -4.88
C ALA A 144 4.60 -7.55 -3.60
N GLU A 145 4.20 -8.04 -2.42
CA GLU A 145 4.81 -7.66 -1.14
C GLU A 145 6.28 -8.07 -1.06
N ILE A 146 6.59 -9.30 -1.44
CA ILE A 146 7.97 -9.81 -1.49
C ILE A 146 8.81 -8.97 -2.45
N HIS A 147 8.28 -8.71 -3.65
CA HIS A 147 8.94 -7.86 -4.64
C HIS A 147 9.18 -6.43 -4.10
N SER A 148 8.24 -5.87 -3.35
CA SER A 148 8.39 -4.55 -2.74
C SER A 148 9.61 -4.46 -1.80
N TYR A 149 9.88 -5.51 -1.02
CA TYR A 149 11.11 -5.59 -0.21
C TYR A 149 12.36 -5.73 -1.07
N ASP A 150 12.32 -6.59 -2.09
CA ASP A 150 13.47 -6.81 -2.98
C ASP A 150 13.79 -5.54 -3.78
N ALA A 151 12.80 -4.87 -4.32
CA ALA A 151 12.95 -3.61 -5.04
C ALA A 151 13.52 -2.50 -4.15
N TYR A 152 13.04 -2.40 -2.90
CA TYR A 152 13.56 -1.46 -1.91
C TYR A 152 15.05 -1.72 -1.62
N ASN A 153 15.42 -2.98 -1.39
CA ASN A 153 16.79 -3.38 -1.05
C ASN A 153 17.76 -3.23 -2.23
N SER A 154 17.31 -3.55 -3.44
CA SER A 154 18.10 -3.42 -4.68
C SER A 154 18.04 -2.02 -5.30
N ARG A 155 17.21 -1.13 -4.75
CA ARG A 155 16.92 0.20 -5.31
C ARG A 155 16.43 0.12 -6.76
N THR A 156 15.66 -0.90 -7.08
CA THR A 156 15.02 -1.03 -8.38
C THR A 156 14.11 0.14 -8.66
N ARG A 157 14.13 0.64 -9.89
CA ARG A 157 13.37 1.81 -10.34
C ARG A 157 12.52 1.42 -11.54
N ASP A 158 11.34 0.91 -11.27
CA ASP A 158 10.41 0.46 -12.31
C ASP A 158 9.98 1.62 -13.23
N GLU A 159 9.96 2.85 -12.70
CA GLU A 159 9.63 4.06 -13.46
C GLU A 159 10.69 4.40 -14.54
N LEU A 160 11.92 3.88 -14.43
CA LEU A 160 13.00 4.10 -15.41
C LEU A 160 13.13 2.98 -16.43
N ARG A 161 12.25 1.99 -16.43
CA ARG A 161 12.27 0.94 -17.47
C ARG A 161 11.96 1.54 -18.84
N PRO A 162 12.71 1.18 -19.91
CA PRO A 162 12.43 1.65 -21.25
C PRO A 162 11.07 1.16 -21.76
N CYS A 163 10.33 2.01 -22.47
CA CYS A 163 9.15 1.64 -23.22
C CYS A 163 9.57 1.20 -24.63
N GLU A 164 9.57 -0.11 -24.88
CA GLU A 164 10.07 -0.70 -26.13
C GLU A 164 9.36 -0.20 -27.39
N GLN A 165 8.09 0.16 -27.27
CA GLN A 165 7.24 0.59 -28.37
C GLN A 165 7.30 2.10 -28.62
N ALA A 166 7.76 2.89 -27.64
CA ALA A 166 7.79 4.34 -27.71
C ALA A 166 9.07 4.87 -28.38
N ARG A 167 8.94 6.05 -28.96
CA ARG A 167 10.00 6.78 -29.66
C ARG A 167 10.03 8.22 -29.18
N TRP A 168 11.08 8.94 -29.46
CA TRP A 168 11.19 10.37 -29.19
C TRP A 168 9.98 11.18 -29.72
N ALA A 169 9.47 10.82 -30.89
CA ALA A 169 8.30 11.50 -31.49
C ALA A 169 7.01 11.41 -30.65
N ASP A 170 6.94 10.47 -29.71
CA ASP A 170 5.78 10.29 -28.84
C ASP A 170 5.84 11.19 -27.61
N ILE A 171 6.97 11.89 -27.41
CA ILE A 171 7.20 12.83 -26.32
C ILE A 171 6.80 14.23 -26.76
N ASN A 172 5.97 14.90 -25.97
CA ASN A 172 5.57 16.29 -26.15
C ASN A 172 6.74 17.23 -25.83
N PRO A 173 7.30 17.93 -26.84
CA PRO A 173 8.43 18.80 -26.63
C PRO A 173 8.12 20.00 -25.73
N ASP A 174 6.87 20.48 -25.66
CA ASP A 174 6.47 21.61 -24.84
C ASP A 174 6.51 21.27 -23.33
N GLY A 175 6.16 20.04 -22.99
CA GLY A 175 6.30 19.55 -21.62
C GLY A 175 7.77 19.50 -21.17
N VAL A 176 8.64 18.97 -22.04
CA VAL A 176 10.09 18.91 -21.80
C VAL A 176 10.68 20.31 -21.71
N GLU A 177 10.27 21.23 -22.59
CA GLU A 177 10.73 22.63 -22.58
C GLU A 177 10.31 23.34 -21.29
N THR A 178 9.13 23.05 -20.78
CA THR A 178 8.67 23.60 -19.49
C THR A 178 9.55 23.08 -18.34
N TYR A 179 9.89 21.81 -18.36
CA TYR A 179 10.83 21.21 -17.38
C TYR A 179 12.22 21.85 -17.49
N MET A 180 12.76 22.02 -18.70
CA MET A 180 14.04 22.71 -18.95
C MET A 180 14.07 24.10 -18.34
N ARG A 181 13.05 24.92 -18.63
CA ARG A 181 12.94 26.29 -18.08
C ARG A 181 12.93 26.32 -16.55
N ARG A 182 12.27 25.34 -15.92
CA ARG A 182 12.29 25.20 -14.46
C ARG A 182 13.67 24.87 -13.92
N LEU A 183 14.38 23.97 -14.58
CA LEU A 183 15.78 23.64 -14.22
C LEU A 183 16.74 24.83 -14.41
N GLU A 184 16.58 25.58 -15.50
CA GLU A 184 17.35 26.80 -15.76
C GLU A 184 17.13 27.84 -14.67
N SER A 185 15.86 28.12 -14.33
CA SER A 185 15.53 29.08 -13.28
C SER A 185 16.06 28.69 -11.89
N ALA A 186 16.24 27.38 -11.66
CA ALA A 186 16.85 26.84 -10.45
C ALA A 186 18.40 26.70 -10.54
N ASN A 187 19.04 27.17 -11.62
CA ASN A 187 20.47 26.98 -11.92
C ASN A 187 20.92 25.49 -11.90
N ARG A 188 20.04 24.58 -12.29
CA ARG A 188 20.31 23.13 -12.34
C ARG A 188 20.58 22.61 -13.75
N LEU A 189 20.41 23.42 -14.80
CA LEU A 189 20.66 23.05 -16.19
C LEU A 189 21.91 23.75 -16.72
N ARG A 190 22.78 22.99 -17.40
CA ARG A 190 23.94 23.54 -18.10
C ARG A 190 23.52 24.16 -19.43
N ALA A 191 24.14 25.26 -19.80
CA ALA A 191 23.89 25.91 -21.09
C ALA A 191 24.25 25.01 -22.27
N GLY A 192 23.43 25.05 -23.32
CA GLY A 192 23.69 24.33 -24.58
C GLY A 192 23.21 22.86 -24.61
N ILE A 193 22.50 22.41 -23.60
CA ILE A 193 21.87 21.08 -23.58
C ILE A 193 20.54 21.17 -24.31
N ASP A 194 20.31 20.26 -25.28
CA ASP A 194 19.04 20.12 -25.95
C ASP A 194 18.07 19.19 -25.15
N ARG A 195 16.83 19.11 -25.63
CA ARG A 195 15.76 18.35 -24.94
C ARG A 195 16.05 16.85 -24.86
N GLU A 196 16.58 16.26 -25.91
CA GLU A 196 16.90 14.84 -25.95
C GLU A 196 18.08 14.53 -25.04
N GLN A 197 19.12 15.35 -25.08
CA GLN A 197 20.25 15.26 -24.16
C GLN A 197 19.83 15.39 -22.70
N LEU A 198 18.91 16.32 -22.38
CA LEU A 198 18.37 16.43 -21.03
C LEU A 198 17.70 15.13 -20.58
N LEU A 199 16.80 14.58 -21.38
CA LEU A 199 16.10 13.34 -21.01
C LEU A 199 17.07 12.16 -20.86
N GLN A 200 18.13 12.08 -21.67
CA GLN A 200 19.19 11.08 -21.52
C GLN A 200 19.96 11.27 -20.21
N MET A 201 20.36 12.49 -19.90
CA MET A 201 21.09 12.81 -18.66
C MET A 201 20.27 12.51 -17.39
N GLU A 202 18.97 12.77 -17.45
CA GLU A 202 18.03 12.51 -16.35
C GLU A 202 17.63 11.02 -16.25
N GLY A 203 18.10 10.16 -17.15
CA GLY A 203 17.71 8.74 -17.22
C GLY A 203 16.28 8.54 -17.68
N LEU A 204 15.69 9.51 -18.36
CA LEU A 204 14.35 9.48 -18.93
C LEU A 204 14.32 8.91 -20.35
N MET A 205 15.49 8.81 -20.97
CA MET A 205 15.75 8.10 -22.24
C MET A 205 16.87 7.09 -22.02
N VAL A 206 16.67 5.85 -22.41
CA VAL A 206 17.67 4.77 -22.33
C VAL A 206 17.73 4.10 -23.70
N ASP A 207 18.92 3.99 -24.29
CA ASP A 207 19.17 3.40 -25.61
C ASP A 207 18.25 3.96 -26.70
N GLY A 208 18.01 5.27 -26.68
CA GLY A 208 17.13 5.97 -27.64
C GLY A 208 15.63 5.76 -27.42
N LYS A 209 15.22 5.12 -26.32
CA LYS A 209 13.82 4.86 -25.99
C LYS A 209 13.41 5.65 -24.76
N PRO A 210 12.22 6.29 -24.78
CA PRO A 210 11.64 6.89 -23.59
C PRO A 210 11.40 5.83 -22.50
N THR A 211 11.69 6.19 -21.26
CA THR A 211 11.34 5.36 -20.10
C THR A 211 9.87 5.54 -19.71
N LEU A 212 9.36 4.66 -18.85
CA LEU A 212 8.01 4.78 -18.32
C LEU A 212 7.76 6.17 -17.72
N ALA A 213 8.70 6.70 -16.94
CA ALA A 213 8.59 8.05 -16.38
C ALA A 213 8.44 9.12 -17.47
N SER A 214 9.20 9.01 -18.58
CA SER A 214 9.04 9.93 -19.72
C SER A 214 7.64 9.87 -20.32
N ILE A 215 7.12 8.67 -20.48
CA ILE A 215 5.78 8.45 -21.02
C ILE A 215 4.73 9.06 -20.09
N LEU A 216 4.80 8.77 -18.80
CA LEU A 216 3.83 9.25 -17.82
C LEU A 216 3.84 10.78 -17.63
N LEU A 217 5.00 11.42 -17.83
CA LEU A 217 5.17 12.85 -17.61
C LEU A 217 5.04 13.69 -18.86
N PHE A 218 5.50 13.17 -20.00
CA PHE A 218 5.71 13.99 -21.19
C PHE A 218 5.12 13.41 -22.49
N SER A 219 4.51 12.22 -22.49
CA SER A 219 3.88 11.71 -23.72
C SER A 219 2.61 12.49 -24.08
N TYR A 220 2.32 12.58 -25.38
CA TYR A 220 1.03 13.09 -25.87
C TYR A 220 -0.14 12.20 -25.45
N ASP A 221 0.07 10.88 -25.40
CA ASP A 221 -0.94 9.89 -25.02
C ASP A 221 -0.27 8.71 -24.31
N PRO A 222 -0.05 8.82 -22.98
CA PRO A 222 0.54 7.75 -22.19
C PRO A 222 -0.24 6.43 -22.27
N GLN A 223 -1.57 6.51 -22.39
CA GLN A 223 -2.46 5.36 -22.35
C GLN A 223 -2.50 4.57 -23.67
N SER A 224 -1.93 5.10 -24.75
CA SER A 224 -1.68 4.33 -25.96
C SER A 224 -0.62 3.23 -25.76
N PHE A 225 0.34 3.47 -24.86
CA PHE A 225 1.39 2.52 -24.47
C PHE A 225 0.97 1.69 -23.27
N TYR A 226 0.35 2.32 -22.27
CA TYR A 226 -0.03 1.75 -20.99
C TYR A 226 -1.48 2.10 -20.65
N PRO A 227 -2.46 1.42 -21.27
CA PRO A 227 -3.88 1.70 -21.07
C PRO A 227 -4.29 1.72 -19.59
N GLN A 228 -3.70 0.88 -18.77
CA GLN A 228 -4.00 0.74 -17.34
C GLN A 228 -3.48 1.89 -16.48
N TYR A 229 -2.54 2.71 -16.96
CA TYR A 229 -2.05 3.87 -16.20
C TYR A 229 -2.96 5.08 -16.37
N SER A 230 -4.25 4.83 -16.17
CA SER A 230 -5.37 5.77 -16.14
C SER A 230 -5.97 5.86 -14.74
N ILE A 231 -6.87 6.80 -14.50
CA ILE A 231 -7.73 6.81 -13.32
C ILE A 231 -9.13 6.37 -13.76
N MET A 232 -9.65 5.33 -13.09
CA MET A 232 -11.03 4.89 -13.24
C MET A 232 -11.88 5.59 -12.17
N ALA A 233 -12.65 6.59 -12.59
CA ALA A 233 -13.50 7.38 -11.69
C ALA A 233 -14.94 6.91 -11.75
N ALA A 234 -15.58 6.73 -10.58
CA ALA A 234 -16.99 6.35 -10.51
C ALA A 234 -17.70 7.06 -9.36
N VAL A 235 -18.98 7.35 -9.56
CA VAL A 235 -19.91 7.86 -8.54
C VAL A 235 -20.90 6.76 -8.19
N TYR A 236 -21.07 6.50 -6.90
CA TYR A 236 -21.98 5.49 -6.38
C TYR A 236 -23.09 6.15 -5.57
N GLU A 237 -24.32 5.76 -5.84
CA GLU A 237 -25.53 6.13 -5.13
C GLU A 237 -26.36 4.88 -4.86
N ASP A 238 -26.78 4.68 -3.61
CA ASP A 238 -27.51 3.46 -3.19
C ASP A 238 -26.86 2.14 -3.62
N GLY A 239 -25.53 2.12 -3.71
CA GLY A 239 -24.75 0.95 -4.10
C GLY A 239 -24.67 0.70 -5.61
N LYS A 240 -25.20 1.56 -6.45
CA LYS A 240 -25.15 1.48 -7.91
C LYS A 240 -24.19 2.53 -8.47
N ALA A 241 -23.45 2.18 -9.51
CA ALA A 241 -22.67 3.15 -10.24
C ALA A 241 -23.59 4.07 -11.05
N ARG A 242 -23.53 5.36 -10.77
CA ARG A 242 -24.32 6.41 -11.42
C ARG A 242 -23.59 7.03 -12.60
N GLU A 243 -22.29 7.24 -12.42
CA GLU A 243 -21.40 7.78 -13.45
C GLU A 243 -20.05 7.05 -13.35
N CYS A 244 -19.50 6.67 -14.51
CA CYS A 244 -18.17 6.08 -14.60
C CYS A 244 -17.41 6.74 -15.71
N ARG A 245 -16.13 7.09 -15.45
CA ARG A 245 -15.23 7.68 -16.45
C ARG A 245 -13.85 7.13 -16.33
N ARG A 246 -13.24 6.93 -17.47
CA ARG A 246 -11.81 6.72 -17.59
C ARG A 246 -11.14 8.04 -17.87
N LEU A 247 -10.21 8.43 -17.01
CA LEU A 247 -9.41 9.64 -17.16
C LEU A 247 -8.06 9.24 -17.74
N ASN A 248 -7.62 9.94 -18.79
CA ASN A 248 -6.40 9.68 -19.52
C ASN A 248 -5.55 10.94 -19.60
N GLY A 249 -4.24 10.79 -19.79
CA GLY A 249 -3.26 11.86 -19.93
C GLY A 249 -2.02 11.63 -19.10
N THR A 250 -1.17 12.64 -19.02
CA THR A 250 0.00 12.66 -18.13
C THR A 250 -0.41 12.73 -16.66
N LEU A 251 0.52 12.49 -15.72
CA LEU A 251 0.20 12.42 -14.28
C LEU A 251 -0.46 13.70 -13.75
N ASP A 252 0.01 14.86 -14.17
CA ASP A 252 -0.58 16.16 -13.84
C ASP A 252 -1.98 16.31 -14.43
N THR A 253 -2.15 15.94 -15.70
CA THR A 253 -3.45 15.96 -16.40
C THR A 253 -4.46 15.02 -15.74
N LEU A 254 -4.05 13.81 -15.35
CA LEU A 254 -4.88 12.86 -14.61
C LEU A 254 -5.35 13.46 -13.28
N CYS A 255 -4.44 14.07 -12.54
CA CYS A 255 -4.77 14.74 -11.28
C CYS A 255 -5.80 15.86 -11.47
N GLU A 256 -5.60 16.75 -12.44
CA GLU A 256 -6.52 17.86 -12.72
C GLU A 256 -7.90 17.37 -13.18
N GLN A 257 -7.95 16.36 -14.06
CA GLN A 257 -9.22 15.76 -14.50
C GLN A 257 -9.96 15.10 -13.33
N ALA A 258 -9.24 14.40 -12.44
CA ALA A 258 -9.84 13.80 -11.25
C ALA A 258 -10.41 14.85 -10.30
N LEU A 259 -9.68 15.94 -10.05
CA LEU A 259 -10.18 17.07 -9.24
C LEU A 259 -11.41 17.72 -9.88
N GLN A 260 -11.42 17.90 -11.20
CA GLN A 260 -12.59 18.41 -11.91
C GLN A 260 -13.78 17.46 -11.82
N PHE A 261 -13.54 16.15 -11.92
CA PHE A 261 -14.56 15.14 -11.76
C PHE A 261 -15.19 15.21 -10.35
N ILE A 262 -14.36 15.27 -9.30
CA ILE A 262 -14.83 15.41 -7.91
C ILE A 262 -15.64 16.69 -7.73
N ARG A 263 -15.12 17.84 -8.17
CA ARG A 263 -15.80 19.14 -8.03
C ARG A 263 -17.21 19.17 -8.63
N ARG A 264 -17.44 18.42 -9.72
CA ARG A 264 -18.77 18.34 -10.35
C ARG A 264 -19.76 17.53 -9.53
N GLN A 265 -19.28 16.62 -8.67
CA GLN A 265 -20.11 15.77 -7.84
C GLN A 265 -20.41 16.40 -6.48
N LEU A 266 -19.60 17.37 -6.06
CA LEU A 266 -19.82 18.06 -4.79
C LEU A 266 -20.87 19.17 -4.96
N PRO A 267 -21.81 19.30 -4.00
CA PRO A 267 -22.77 20.40 -4.01
C PRO A 267 -22.05 21.76 -4.02
N ALA A 268 -22.56 22.73 -4.77
CA ALA A 268 -21.93 24.05 -4.93
C ALA A 268 -21.76 24.80 -3.60
N ALA A 269 -22.57 24.49 -2.59
CA ALA A 269 -22.47 25.06 -1.25
C ALA A 269 -21.34 24.47 -0.41
N VAL A 270 -20.77 23.33 -0.82
CA VAL A 270 -19.71 22.63 -0.07
C VAL A 270 -18.34 23.17 -0.49
N ARG A 271 -17.68 23.87 0.44
CA ARG A 271 -16.28 24.27 0.30
C ARG A 271 -15.37 23.16 0.81
N TYR A 272 -15.17 22.14 -0.01
CA TYR A 272 -14.30 21.03 0.35
C TYR A 272 -12.82 21.38 0.11
N PRO A 273 -11.88 20.97 0.99
CA PRO A 273 -10.46 21.30 0.86
C PRO A 273 -9.79 20.46 -0.24
N MET A 274 -9.98 20.89 -1.49
CA MET A 274 -9.52 20.18 -2.68
C MET A 274 -8.00 20.03 -2.75
N ASP A 275 -7.23 20.86 -2.03
CA ASP A 275 -5.77 20.76 -1.97
C ASP A 275 -5.32 19.49 -1.23
N ALA A 276 -6.05 19.06 -0.19
CA ALA A 276 -5.80 17.78 0.47
C ALA A 276 -6.11 16.60 -0.46
N VAL A 277 -7.19 16.68 -1.24
CA VAL A 277 -7.55 15.65 -2.22
C VAL A 277 -6.53 15.60 -3.37
N ARG A 278 -6.05 16.78 -3.82
CA ARG A 278 -4.96 16.88 -4.82
C ARG A 278 -3.72 16.16 -4.36
N GLU A 279 -3.29 16.37 -3.12
CA GLU A 279 -2.13 15.71 -2.54
C GLU A 279 -2.31 14.20 -2.52
N ALA A 280 -3.49 13.69 -2.13
CA ALA A 280 -3.78 12.26 -2.16
C ALA A 280 -3.75 11.67 -3.57
N LEU A 281 -4.29 12.37 -4.56
CA LEU A 281 -4.26 11.94 -5.96
C LEU A 281 -2.83 11.87 -6.51
N LEU A 282 -2.01 12.90 -6.24
CA LEU A 282 -0.62 12.91 -6.64
C LEU A 282 0.17 11.79 -5.94
N ASN A 283 -0.06 11.58 -4.64
CA ASN A 283 0.53 10.48 -3.89
C ASN A 283 0.12 9.11 -4.46
N ALA A 284 -1.15 8.94 -4.82
CA ALA A 284 -1.66 7.72 -5.43
C ALA A 284 -0.98 7.42 -6.78
N LEU A 285 -0.68 8.45 -7.58
CA LEU A 285 0.00 8.33 -8.87
C LEU A 285 1.52 8.13 -8.71
N ILE A 286 2.16 8.90 -7.81
CA ILE A 286 3.61 8.86 -7.61
C ILE A 286 4.05 7.58 -6.90
N HIS A 287 3.30 7.14 -5.88
CA HIS A 287 3.64 5.95 -5.08
C HIS A 287 3.05 4.65 -5.62
N ARG A 288 2.29 4.72 -6.72
CA ARG A 288 1.75 3.56 -7.40
C ARG A 288 2.85 2.51 -7.66
N ASP A 289 2.50 1.25 -7.52
CA ASP A 289 3.36 0.16 -7.98
C ASP A 289 3.32 0.06 -9.51
N TYR A 290 4.44 0.40 -10.15
CA TYR A 290 4.63 0.28 -11.61
C TYR A 290 5.35 -1.01 -12.00
N SER A 291 5.58 -1.93 -11.07
CA SER A 291 6.16 -3.24 -11.36
C SER A 291 5.18 -4.14 -12.11
N LYS A 292 5.69 -5.25 -12.63
CA LYS A 292 4.89 -6.28 -13.31
C LYS A 292 3.75 -6.87 -12.46
N TYR A 293 3.83 -6.77 -11.13
CA TYR A 293 2.82 -7.32 -10.22
C TYR A 293 1.56 -6.45 -10.10
N ALA A 294 1.65 -5.20 -10.53
CA ALA A 294 0.54 -4.27 -10.58
C ALA A 294 0.34 -3.69 -11.99
N GLU A 295 0.90 -4.36 -13.01
CA GLU A 295 0.93 -3.85 -14.38
C GLU A 295 -0.46 -3.67 -14.96
N ASP A 296 -1.42 -4.56 -14.65
CA ASP A 296 -2.78 -4.53 -15.17
C ASP A 296 -3.78 -3.71 -14.33
N LEU A 297 -3.30 -3.06 -13.25
CA LEU A 297 -4.17 -2.35 -12.32
C LEU A 297 -4.19 -0.85 -12.61
N SER A 298 -5.37 -0.21 -12.52
CA SER A 298 -5.53 1.25 -12.59
C SER A 298 -5.56 1.87 -11.20
N VAL A 299 -5.46 3.20 -11.12
CA VAL A 299 -5.87 3.94 -9.93
C VAL A 299 -7.39 4.11 -9.98
N TYR A 300 -8.07 3.91 -8.86
CA TYR A 300 -9.51 4.09 -8.77
C TYR A 300 -9.86 5.31 -7.92
N LEU A 301 -10.84 6.06 -8.38
CA LEU A 301 -11.44 7.18 -7.68
C LEU A 301 -12.92 6.89 -7.51
N TRP A 302 -13.37 6.65 -6.30
CA TRP A 302 -14.77 6.39 -6.01
C TRP A 302 -15.37 7.50 -5.16
N ILE A 303 -16.54 7.94 -5.52
CA ILE A 303 -17.29 8.99 -4.81
C ILE A 303 -18.63 8.37 -4.39
N SER A 304 -18.90 8.42 -3.11
CA SER A 304 -20.18 8.05 -2.53
C SER A 304 -20.81 9.23 -1.82
N GLU A 305 -22.00 9.07 -1.28
CA GLU A 305 -22.68 10.10 -0.48
C GLU A 305 -21.90 10.50 0.77
N SER A 306 -21.08 9.59 1.31
CA SER A 306 -20.39 9.78 2.60
C SER A 306 -18.88 10.03 2.47
N HIS A 307 -18.26 9.72 1.35
CA HIS A 307 -16.80 9.84 1.20
C HIS A 307 -16.33 9.84 -0.25
N ILE A 308 -15.13 10.38 -0.43
CA ILE A 308 -14.29 10.21 -1.61
C ILE A 308 -13.24 9.17 -1.25
N GLU A 309 -13.06 8.15 -2.06
CA GLU A 309 -12.05 7.11 -1.89
C GLU A 309 -11.10 7.11 -3.08
N ILE A 310 -9.80 7.12 -2.80
CA ILE A 310 -8.73 7.01 -3.79
C ILE A 310 -7.98 5.72 -3.51
N CYS A 311 -7.96 4.79 -4.49
CA CYS A 311 -7.31 3.50 -4.37
C CYS A 311 -6.13 3.43 -5.35
N SER A 312 -4.95 3.14 -4.87
CA SER A 312 -3.75 2.99 -5.68
C SER A 312 -3.13 1.60 -5.48
N PRO A 313 -2.72 0.90 -6.57
CA PRO A 313 -2.00 -0.35 -6.43
C PRO A 313 -0.64 -0.15 -5.77
N GLY A 314 -0.33 -0.98 -4.79
CA GLY A 314 0.93 -1.00 -4.07
C GLY A 314 0.78 -0.72 -2.59
N MET A 315 1.58 -1.45 -1.81
CA MET A 315 1.75 -1.26 -0.36
C MET A 315 2.88 -0.27 -0.08
N CYS A 316 3.11 0.05 1.20
CA CYS A 316 4.26 0.84 1.59
C CYS A 316 5.57 0.22 1.09
N TYR A 317 6.33 0.97 0.32
CA TYR A 317 7.56 0.51 -0.29
C TYR A 317 8.64 0.24 0.78
N GLY A 318 9.03 -1.03 0.89
CA GLY A 318 10.01 -1.48 1.87
C GLY A 318 9.58 -1.40 3.33
N ALA A 319 8.28 -1.24 3.60
CA ALA A 319 7.73 -1.22 4.96
C ALA A 319 6.40 -1.97 5.02
N PRO A 320 6.15 -2.74 6.09
CA PRO A 320 4.92 -3.52 6.23
C PRO A 320 3.69 -2.68 6.62
N ASP A 321 3.90 -1.49 7.18
CA ASP A 321 2.84 -0.67 7.73
C ASP A 321 3.20 0.83 7.67
N MET A 322 2.20 1.66 7.36
CA MET A 322 2.31 3.13 7.36
C MET A 322 2.68 3.69 8.75
N ASN A 323 2.16 3.08 9.82
CA ASN A 323 2.38 3.53 11.19
C ASN A 323 3.84 3.37 11.64
N THR A 324 4.62 2.54 10.93
CA THR A 324 6.03 2.31 11.21
C THR A 324 6.97 3.18 10.40
N LEU A 325 6.43 3.96 9.45
CA LEU A 325 7.20 4.98 8.77
C LEU A 325 7.40 6.15 9.74
N PRO A 326 8.63 6.47 10.15
CA PRO A 326 8.87 7.67 10.93
C PRO A 326 8.29 8.87 10.18
N ARG A 327 7.53 9.72 10.89
CA ARG A 327 6.99 10.95 10.31
C ARG A 327 8.14 11.75 9.68
N GLY A 328 8.00 12.05 8.39
CA GLY A 328 9.04 12.77 7.61
C GLY A 328 10.05 11.89 6.87
N LEU A 329 10.06 10.57 7.03
CA LEU A 329 10.85 9.69 6.16
C LEU A 329 10.07 9.39 4.87
N ARG A 330 10.64 9.82 3.75
CA ARG A 330 10.11 9.52 2.42
C ARG A 330 10.63 8.16 1.96
N SER A 331 9.82 7.13 2.00
CA SER A 331 10.09 5.87 1.31
C SER A 331 9.51 5.98 -0.11
N LEU A 332 10.34 6.42 -1.05
CA LEU A 332 9.91 6.69 -2.43
C LEU A 332 10.07 5.44 -3.28
N ARG A 333 8.95 4.91 -3.80
CA ARG A 333 8.97 3.84 -4.81
C ARG A 333 9.48 4.37 -6.15
N ASN A 334 8.99 5.54 -6.56
CA ASN A 334 9.27 6.16 -7.86
C ASN A 334 9.90 7.57 -7.66
N PRO A 335 11.16 7.65 -7.19
CA PRO A 335 11.78 8.92 -6.83
C PRO A 335 11.98 9.86 -8.01
N LYS A 336 12.14 9.33 -9.24
CA LYS A 336 12.32 10.19 -10.43
C LYS A 336 11.01 10.90 -10.80
N LEU A 337 9.86 10.24 -10.69
CA LEU A 337 8.55 10.90 -10.87
C LEU A 337 8.36 12.03 -9.88
N MET A 338 8.69 11.78 -8.60
CA MET A 338 8.61 12.78 -7.53
C MET A 338 9.49 13.99 -7.83
N GLU A 339 10.77 13.77 -8.14
CA GLU A 339 11.76 14.83 -8.43
C GLU A 339 11.29 15.76 -9.57
N ILE A 340 10.75 15.17 -10.64
CA ILE A 340 10.33 15.96 -11.80
C ILE A 340 9.05 16.73 -11.49
N LEU A 341 8.06 16.11 -10.82
CA LEU A 341 6.82 16.79 -10.44
C LEU A 341 7.08 17.91 -9.41
N GLU A 342 8.03 17.73 -8.48
CA GLU A 342 8.50 18.82 -7.60
C GLU A 342 9.12 19.95 -8.40
N THR A 343 9.98 19.64 -9.38
CA THR A 343 10.62 20.65 -10.23
C THR A 343 9.62 21.41 -11.09
N LEU A 344 8.60 20.70 -11.60
CA LEU A 344 7.50 21.32 -12.36
C LEU A 344 6.56 22.17 -11.47
N GLY A 345 6.68 22.07 -10.15
CA GLY A 345 5.85 22.79 -9.17
C GLY A 345 4.47 22.17 -8.99
N ALA A 346 4.29 20.91 -9.35
CA ALA A 346 3.05 20.17 -9.12
C ALA A 346 2.87 19.76 -7.66
N LEU A 347 3.98 19.66 -6.90
CA LEU A 347 4.02 19.27 -5.49
C LEU A 347 4.49 20.41 -4.59
N PRO A 348 3.94 20.55 -3.36
CA PRO A 348 4.43 21.52 -2.39
C PRO A 348 5.85 21.11 -1.89
N GLN A 349 6.76 22.09 -1.82
CA GLN A 349 8.17 21.85 -1.50
C GLN A 349 8.46 21.58 0.00
N GLU A 350 7.57 21.91 0.91
CA GLU A 350 7.91 22.04 2.35
C GLU A 350 7.18 21.07 3.31
N HIS A 351 6.24 20.23 2.85
CA HIS A 351 5.40 19.42 3.75
C HIS A 351 5.44 17.92 3.41
N SER A 352 5.34 17.05 4.42
CA SER A 352 5.05 15.64 4.18
C SER A 352 3.60 15.52 3.72
N GLY A 353 3.34 14.83 2.61
CA GLY A 353 2.02 14.73 2.00
C GLY A 353 0.90 14.37 2.98
N MET A 354 1.16 13.41 3.90
CA MET A 354 0.20 12.98 4.91
C MET A 354 -0.12 14.10 5.92
N GLN A 355 0.90 14.75 6.46
CA GLN A 355 0.71 15.83 7.43
C GLN A 355 -0.02 17.02 6.79
N TYR A 356 0.31 17.37 5.55
CA TYR A 356 -0.37 18.42 4.82
C TYR A 356 -1.87 18.13 4.61
N MET A 357 -2.20 16.88 4.25
CA MET A 357 -3.60 16.45 4.13
C MET A 357 -4.35 16.57 5.46
N GLU A 358 -3.74 16.07 6.55
CA GLU A 358 -4.34 16.14 7.90
C GLU A 358 -4.58 17.58 8.35
N ASP A 359 -3.58 18.45 8.20
CA ASP A 359 -3.64 19.85 8.61
C ASP A 359 -4.66 20.65 7.78
N THR A 360 -4.72 20.39 6.48
CA THR A 360 -5.66 21.03 5.56
C THR A 360 -7.11 20.64 5.88
N MET A 361 -7.36 19.36 6.15
CA MET A 361 -8.68 18.88 6.57
C MET A 361 -9.08 19.45 7.94
N ALA A 362 -8.15 19.44 8.91
CA ALA A 362 -8.39 19.99 10.23
C ALA A 362 -8.70 21.51 10.20
N ALA A 363 -8.00 22.28 9.35
CA ALA A 363 -8.26 23.71 9.15
C ALA A 363 -9.65 23.98 8.58
N ALA A 364 -10.20 23.04 7.80
CA ALA A 364 -11.57 23.10 7.29
C ALA A 364 -12.62 22.57 8.28
N GLY A 365 -12.22 22.14 9.49
CA GLY A 365 -13.13 21.54 10.48
C GLY A 365 -13.66 20.17 10.09
N LEU A 366 -12.97 19.46 9.20
CA LEU A 366 -13.35 18.16 8.67
C LEU A 366 -12.50 17.03 9.31
N PRO A 367 -13.01 15.78 9.34
CA PRO A 367 -12.23 14.64 9.81
C PRO A 367 -10.95 14.45 9.01
N ARG A 368 -9.91 13.94 9.67
CA ARG A 368 -8.66 13.56 9.01
C ARG A 368 -8.90 12.48 7.97
N PRO A 369 -8.11 12.44 6.89
CA PRO A 369 -8.18 11.35 5.93
C PRO A 369 -7.85 10.03 6.62
N GLU A 370 -8.59 8.99 6.29
CA GLU A 370 -8.29 7.63 6.73
C GLU A 370 -7.48 6.92 5.67
N ILE A 371 -6.37 6.29 6.05
CA ILE A 371 -5.53 5.52 5.14
C ILE A 371 -5.57 4.06 5.56
N ARG A 372 -5.93 3.19 4.63
CA ARG A 372 -5.95 1.73 4.83
C ARG A 372 -5.07 1.05 3.80
N LEU A 373 -4.25 0.12 4.27
CA LEU A 373 -3.47 -0.78 3.42
C LEU A 373 -4.10 -2.17 3.48
N ALA A 374 -4.62 -2.65 2.37
CA ALA A 374 -5.25 -3.95 2.29
C ALA A 374 -5.05 -4.57 0.91
N ASP A 375 -4.77 -5.87 0.87
CA ASP A 375 -4.73 -6.68 -0.37
C ASP A 375 -3.89 -6.07 -1.51
N ASP A 376 -2.70 -5.55 -1.16
CA ASP A 376 -1.75 -4.88 -2.05
C ASP A 376 -2.22 -3.53 -2.60
N TRP A 377 -3.22 -2.92 -1.94
CA TRP A 377 -3.76 -1.60 -2.26
C TRP A 377 -3.56 -0.61 -1.12
N CYS A 378 -3.36 0.65 -1.51
CA CYS A 378 -3.43 1.80 -0.63
C CYS A 378 -4.75 2.53 -0.88
N HIS A 379 -5.59 2.64 0.15
CA HIS A 379 -6.88 3.32 0.13
C HIS A 379 -6.79 4.59 0.96
N VAL A 380 -7.22 5.71 0.41
CA VAL A 380 -7.32 6.99 1.12
C VAL A 380 -8.77 7.45 1.08
N PHE A 381 -9.38 7.61 2.27
CA PHE A 381 -10.78 8.04 2.41
C PHE A 381 -10.85 9.48 2.92
N PHE A 382 -11.62 10.28 2.23
CA PHE A 382 -12.01 11.62 2.64
C PHE A 382 -13.50 11.66 2.93
N HIS A 383 -13.87 11.85 4.19
CA HIS A 383 -15.27 11.92 4.58
C HIS A 383 -15.93 13.19 4.09
N LEU A 384 -17.12 13.06 3.50
CA LEU A 384 -17.94 14.18 3.07
C LEU A 384 -18.85 14.64 4.19
N PRO A 385 -19.10 15.95 4.33
CA PRO A 385 -20.09 16.45 5.27
C PRO A 385 -21.49 15.93 4.87
N PRO A 386 -22.38 15.73 5.84
CA PRO A 386 -23.76 15.39 5.55
C PRO A 386 -24.36 16.43 4.59
N SER A 387 -24.96 15.95 3.52
CA SER A 387 -25.62 16.81 2.52
C SER A 387 -27.05 16.30 2.33
N ASP A 388 -28.01 17.19 2.43
CA ASP A 388 -29.44 16.85 2.33
C ASP A 388 -29.89 16.52 0.90
N ALA A 389 -29.07 16.79 -0.10
CA ALA A 389 -29.36 16.40 -1.49
C ALA A 389 -28.13 16.54 -2.41
N TRP A 390 -27.77 15.45 -3.04
CA TRP A 390 -26.95 15.48 -4.25
C TRP A 390 -27.84 15.86 -5.45
N PRO A 391 -27.33 16.58 -6.44
CA PRO A 391 -28.11 16.91 -7.63
C PRO A 391 -28.57 15.61 -8.33
N GLU A 392 -29.87 15.49 -8.63
CA GLU A 392 -30.41 14.42 -9.46
C GLU A 392 -29.84 14.57 -10.88
N THR A 393 -28.78 13.85 -11.18
CA THR A 393 -28.30 13.71 -12.56
C THR A 393 -28.90 12.46 -13.15
N ALA A 394 -29.37 12.56 -14.39
CA ALA A 394 -29.92 11.41 -15.11
C ALA A 394 -28.86 10.28 -15.18
N VAL A 395 -29.30 9.04 -14.90
CA VAL A 395 -28.49 7.85 -15.11
C VAL A 395 -28.11 7.79 -16.58
N GLN A 396 -26.81 7.88 -16.89
CA GLN A 396 -26.36 7.71 -18.25
C GLN A 396 -26.10 6.23 -18.49
N ASP A 397 -27.04 5.56 -19.16
CA ASP A 397 -26.90 4.17 -19.63
C ASP A 397 -25.62 3.96 -20.46
N GLU A 398 -25.13 5.01 -21.09
CA GLU A 398 -23.88 5.03 -21.85
C GLU A 398 -22.62 4.75 -20.99
N ALA A 399 -22.63 5.14 -19.71
CA ALA A 399 -21.50 4.93 -18.81
C ALA A 399 -21.32 3.43 -18.44
N MET A 400 -22.42 2.73 -18.25
CA MET A 400 -22.39 1.27 -18.02
C MET A 400 -21.95 0.51 -19.26
N ALA A 401 -22.38 0.96 -20.45
CA ALA A 401 -21.93 0.40 -21.73
C ALA A 401 -20.44 0.66 -22.00
N GLU A 402 -19.86 1.76 -21.47
CA GLU A 402 -18.44 2.07 -21.60
C GLU A 402 -17.58 1.21 -20.67
N ILE A 403 -18.03 0.97 -19.44
CA ILE A 403 -17.40 0.00 -18.53
C ILE A 403 -17.45 -1.41 -19.13
N GLY A 404 -18.59 -1.85 -19.60
CA GLY A 404 -18.73 -3.15 -20.25
C GLY A 404 -17.85 -3.27 -21.52
N ARG A 405 -17.70 -2.19 -22.29
CA ARG A 405 -16.77 -2.15 -23.43
C ARG A 405 -15.30 -2.17 -23.00
N PHE A 406 -14.96 -1.52 -21.89
CA PHE A 406 -13.62 -1.51 -21.33
C PHE A 406 -13.24 -2.88 -20.74
N LEU A 407 -14.13 -3.49 -19.96
CA LEU A 407 -13.96 -4.82 -19.38
C LEU A 407 -13.80 -5.91 -20.48
N ARG A 408 -14.43 -5.73 -21.64
CA ARG A 408 -14.30 -6.64 -22.79
C ARG A 408 -13.02 -6.49 -23.61
N ARG A 409 -12.33 -5.34 -23.53
CA ARG A 409 -11.12 -5.05 -24.33
C ARG A 409 -9.80 -5.45 -23.67
N GLN A 410 -9.79 -5.60 -22.38
CA GLN A 410 -8.66 -6.09 -21.60
C GLN A 410 -9.16 -7.34 -20.90
N ASP A 411 -8.38 -8.41 -20.82
CA ASP A 411 -8.74 -9.66 -20.11
C ASP A 411 -9.69 -9.41 -18.92
N GLY A 412 -10.97 -9.24 -19.28
CA GLY A 412 -11.99 -8.65 -18.39
C GLY A 412 -12.24 -9.48 -17.14
N ALA A 413 -11.90 -10.78 -17.19
CA ALA A 413 -11.99 -11.69 -16.07
C ALA A 413 -11.05 -11.26 -14.92
N GLN A 414 -9.84 -10.79 -15.19
CA GLN A 414 -8.89 -10.36 -14.18
C GLN A 414 -9.30 -9.02 -13.56
N LEU A 415 -9.84 -8.11 -14.38
CA LEU A 415 -10.31 -6.80 -13.90
C LEU A 415 -11.60 -6.93 -13.09
N LEU A 416 -12.52 -7.80 -13.53
CA LEU A 416 -13.73 -8.14 -12.76
C LEU A 416 -13.36 -8.79 -11.42
N PHE A 417 -12.40 -9.71 -11.44
CA PHE A 417 -11.88 -10.35 -10.24
C PHE A 417 -11.27 -9.33 -9.25
N ASN A 418 -10.49 -8.38 -9.76
CA ASN A 418 -9.89 -7.33 -8.96
C ASN A 418 -10.95 -6.34 -8.43
N LEU A 419 -11.93 -5.96 -9.24
CA LEU A 419 -13.09 -5.15 -8.81
C LEU A 419 -13.91 -5.89 -7.75
N CYS A 420 -14.14 -7.21 -7.92
CA CYS A 420 -14.86 -8.02 -6.95
C CYS A 420 -14.14 -8.17 -5.60
N ARG A 421 -12.79 -8.13 -5.60
CA ARG A 421 -12.00 -8.15 -4.35
C ARG A 421 -12.04 -6.84 -3.57
N VAL A 422 -12.25 -5.72 -4.26
CA VAL A 422 -12.21 -4.37 -3.68
C VAL A 422 -13.61 -3.89 -3.31
N LEU A 423 -14.65 -4.37 -3.98
CA LEU A 423 -16.04 -4.01 -3.68
C LEU A 423 -16.57 -4.77 -2.46
N PRO A 424 -17.35 -4.13 -1.58
CA PRO A 424 -18.06 -4.83 -0.51
C PRO A 424 -18.90 -5.98 -1.03
N ALA A 425 -19.00 -7.06 -0.24
CA ALA A 425 -19.82 -8.23 -0.59
C ALA A 425 -21.27 -7.81 -0.97
N GLY A 426 -21.71 -8.17 -2.16
CA GLY A 426 -23.00 -7.77 -2.74
C GLY A 426 -22.91 -6.71 -3.85
N LYS A 427 -21.88 -5.88 -3.89
CA LYS A 427 -21.67 -4.93 -5.01
C LYS A 427 -20.94 -5.57 -6.20
N ALA A 428 -20.13 -6.55 -5.92
CA ALA A 428 -19.42 -7.33 -6.94
C ALA A 428 -20.37 -8.10 -7.87
N GLN A 429 -21.46 -8.65 -7.30
CA GLN A 429 -22.47 -9.38 -8.06
C GLN A 429 -23.22 -8.46 -9.03
N GLN A 430 -23.51 -7.22 -8.63
CA GLN A 430 -24.21 -6.25 -9.48
C GLN A 430 -23.39 -5.78 -10.68
N VAL A 431 -22.06 -5.75 -10.55
CA VAL A 431 -21.16 -5.45 -11.69
C VAL A 431 -21.04 -6.65 -12.63
N ALA A 432 -21.09 -7.87 -12.09
CA ALA A 432 -21.06 -9.10 -12.87
C ALA A 432 -22.38 -9.38 -13.61
N ASP A 433 -23.51 -8.93 -13.04
CA ASP A 433 -24.87 -9.14 -13.59
C ASP A 433 -25.31 -7.99 -14.53
N ALA A 434 -24.46 -7.00 -14.78
CA ALA A 434 -24.70 -5.86 -15.68
C ALA A 434 -24.32 -6.15 -17.16
N ASP A 435 -24.30 -7.44 -17.54
CA ASP A 435 -24.12 -7.91 -18.93
C ASP A 435 -25.39 -7.78 -19.77
#